data_7f27395de889b107619645dcb988b3e7
#
_entry.id   7f27395de889b107619645dcb988b3e7
#
_cell.length_a   1.000
_cell.length_b   1.000
_cell.length_c   1.000
_cell.angle_alpha   90.00
_cell.angle_beta   90.00
_cell.angle_gamma   90.00
#
_symmetry.space_group_name_H-M   'P 1'
#
loop_
_entity.id
_entity.type
_entity.pdbx_description
1 polymer ?
#
loop_
_entity_poly.entity_id
_entity_poly.type
_entity_poly.pdbx_seq_one_letter_code
_entity_poly.pdbx_strand_id
1 'polypeptide(L)'
;QPERLDGRSCEDLYDNLVNHPLWKDRFKDTHQTGRFKGSLACGMHGNIFKDRVVIFGDAAGLCKPTTGGGITPGFDQVDMLAPHLVTATLRNDLSATHLKKICKPVEKVRKEHQRARILRDLFVSSCDDDELDTTFEIFARSEVVSLINEVGDIEKPVPLGIRLLKDIPEFRRMAIRATWALLTG
;
A
#
# COMPACT_ATOMS: atom_id res chain seq x y z
N GLN A 1 3.47 9.96 9.45
CA GLN A 1 3.94 11.28 8.99
C GLN A 1 3.55 11.39 7.53
N PRO A 2 3.01 12.51 7.05
CA PRO A 2 2.86 12.74 5.63
C PRO A 2 4.27 12.79 5.05
N GLU A 3 4.64 11.72 4.34
CA GLU A 3 5.93 11.63 3.69
C GLU A 3 5.94 12.69 2.58
N ARG A 4 6.79 13.67 2.74
CA ARG A 4 7.28 14.63 1.75
C ARG A 4 6.24 15.20 0.78
N LEU A 5 5.55 16.23 1.23
CA LEU A 5 4.83 17.12 0.32
C LEU A 5 5.74 18.27 -0.18
N ASP A 6 7.06 18.19 -0.02
CA ASP A 6 8.03 19.25 -0.36
C ASP A 6 7.54 20.66 0.06
N GLY A 7 6.88 20.75 1.23
CA GLY A 7 6.23 21.94 1.71
C GLY A 7 4.89 22.28 1.05
N ARG A 8 4.45 21.48 0.06
CA ARG A 8 3.13 21.66 -0.61
C ARG A 8 2.01 21.07 0.23
N SER A 9 0.88 21.75 0.29
CA SER A 9 -0.33 21.24 0.91
C SER A 9 -1.09 20.26 -0.01
N CYS A 10 -2.03 19.51 0.54
CA CYS A 10 -2.92 18.69 -0.31
C CYS A 10 -3.77 19.55 -1.27
N GLU A 11 -4.06 20.78 -0.89
CA GLU A 11 -4.74 21.77 -1.74
C GLU A 11 -3.87 22.14 -2.93
N ASP A 12 -2.58 22.46 -2.71
CA ASP A 12 -1.65 22.79 -3.79
C ASP A 12 -1.52 21.64 -4.78
N LEU A 13 -1.45 20.40 -4.29
CA LEU A 13 -1.41 19.21 -5.15
C LEU A 13 -2.70 19.02 -5.95
N TYR A 14 -3.86 19.25 -5.33
CA TYR A 14 -5.13 19.18 -6.02
C TYR A 14 -5.25 20.26 -7.10
N ASP A 15 -4.91 21.50 -6.77
CA ASP A 15 -4.96 22.64 -7.70
C ASP A 15 -3.98 22.45 -8.86
N ASN A 16 -2.79 21.90 -8.60
CA ASN A 16 -1.85 21.50 -9.64
C ASN A 16 -2.42 20.40 -10.56
N LEU A 17 -3.12 19.41 -10.01
CA LEU A 17 -3.73 18.34 -10.80
C LEU A 17 -4.84 18.86 -11.71
N VAL A 18 -5.80 19.65 -11.18
CA VAL A 18 -6.93 20.13 -11.96
C VAL A 18 -6.54 21.18 -13.01
N ASN A 19 -5.45 21.91 -12.79
CA ASN A 19 -4.90 22.89 -13.71
C ASN A 19 -3.79 22.35 -14.62
N HIS A 20 -3.36 21.10 -14.41
CA HIS A 20 -2.28 20.51 -15.18
C HIS A 20 -2.62 20.44 -16.68
N PRO A 21 -1.70 20.81 -17.59
CA PRO A 21 -1.97 20.85 -19.04
C PRO A 21 -2.59 19.57 -19.61
N LEU A 22 -2.21 18.39 -19.11
CA LEU A 22 -2.73 17.09 -19.53
C LEU A 22 -4.15 16.78 -19.02
N TRP A 23 -4.58 17.40 -17.92
CA TRP A 23 -5.81 17.01 -17.21
C TRP A 23 -6.87 18.09 -17.15
N LYS A 24 -6.51 19.37 -17.26
CA LYS A 24 -7.43 20.53 -17.11
C LYS A 24 -8.69 20.42 -17.94
N ASP A 25 -8.59 19.92 -19.18
CA ASP A 25 -9.74 19.81 -20.07
C ASP A 25 -10.76 18.76 -19.59
N ARG A 26 -10.34 17.80 -18.78
CA ARG A 26 -11.25 16.82 -18.14
C ARG A 26 -12.06 17.43 -16.99
N PHE A 27 -11.57 18.52 -16.41
CA PHE A 27 -12.22 19.21 -15.30
C PHE A 27 -13.00 20.45 -15.70
N LYS A 28 -12.88 20.91 -16.95
CA LYS A 28 -13.40 22.20 -17.45
C LYS A 28 -14.90 22.41 -17.19
N ASP A 29 -15.73 21.39 -17.42
CA ASP A 29 -17.18 21.48 -17.27
C ASP A 29 -17.69 20.64 -16.08
N THR A 30 -16.82 20.37 -15.10
CA THR A 30 -17.18 19.59 -13.91
C THR A 30 -17.63 20.49 -12.77
N HIS A 31 -18.56 20.00 -11.96
CA HIS A 31 -18.98 20.63 -10.72
C HIS A 31 -18.45 19.82 -9.52
N GLN A 32 -17.67 20.46 -8.65
CA GLN A 32 -17.19 19.81 -7.45
C GLN A 32 -18.35 19.63 -6.44
N THR A 33 -18.74 18.39 -6.18
CA THR A 33 -19.84 18.05 -5.26
C THR A 33 -19.40 17.92 -3.80
N GLY A 34 -18.12 17.71 -3.54
CA GLY A 34 -17.57 17.60 -2.20
C GLY A 34 -16.05 17.55 -2.22
N ARG A 35 -15.43 17.79 -1.07
CA ARG A 35 -13.99 17.71 -0.87
C ARG A 35 -13.67 17.05 0.46
N PHE A 36 -12.85 16.02 0.41
CA PHE A 36 -12.38 15.29 1.59
C PHE A 36 -10.87 15.16 1.52
N LYS A 37 -10.21 15.35 2.66
CA LYS A 37 -8.79 15.06 2.82
C LYS A 37 -8.56 14.36 4.15
N GLY A 38 -7.58 13.45 4.16
CA GLY A 38 -7.20 12.74 5.37
C GLY A 38 -5.95 11.93 5.16
N SER A 39 -5.32 11.53 6.26
CA SER A 39 -4.19 10.61 6.24
C SER A 39 -4.68 9.18 6.18
N LEU A 40 -4.12 8.37 5.28
CA LEU A 40 -4.34 6.93 5.25
C LEU A 40 -3.24 6.22 6.03
N ALA A 41 -3.62 5.34 6.95
CA ALA A 41 -2.68 4.50 7.68
C ALA A 41 -2.26 3.32 6.79
N CYS A 42 -1.15 3.46 6.07
CA CYS A 42 -0.58 2.38 5.27
C CYS A 42 0.43 1.57 6.10
N GLY A 43 0.11 0.33 6.32
CA GLY A 43 0.90 -0.58 7.16
C GLY A 43 0.39 -0.65 8.59
N MET A 44 0.37 -1.88 9.12
CA MET A 44 -0.13 -2.14 10.47
C MET A 44 0.85 -1.66 11.53
N HIS A 45 0.37 -0.83 12.44
CA HIS A 45 1.10 -0.33 13.59
C HIS A 45 0.57 -0.94 14.88
N GLY A 46 1.45 -1.56 15.67
CA GLY A 46 1.11 -2.08 17.00
C GLY A 46 0.12 -3.25 17.00
N ASN A 47 -0.58 -3.41 18.12
CA ASN A 47 -1.58 -4.45 18.29
C ASN A 47 -2.95 -3.95 17.82
N ILE A 48 -3.63 -4.76 17.01
CA ILE A 48 -4.99 -4.51 16.55
C ILE A 48 -6.05 -5.00 17.54
N PHE A 49 -5.65 -5.44 18.72
CA PHE A 49 -6.55 -5.96 19.76
C PHE A 49 -6.15 -5.46 21.15
N LYS A 50 -7.10 -5.36 22.01
CA LYS A 50 -7.00 -5.23 23.46
C LYS A 50 -8.10 -6.07 24.11
N ASP A 51 -8.17 -6.08 25.44
CA ASP A 51 -9.26 -6.72 26.14
C ASP A 51 -10.61 -6.21 25.63
N ARG A 52 -11.46 -7.11 25.12
CA ARG A 52 -12.79 -6.84 24.52
C ARG A 52 -12.80 -5.90 23.31
N VAL A 53 -11.67 -5.65 22.65
CA VAL A 53 -11.55 -4.75 21.50
C VAL A 53 -10.75 -5.42 20.38
N VAL A 54 -11.26 -5.34 19.14
CA VAL A 54 -10.52 -5.64 17.90
C VAL A 54 -10.74 -4.50 16.91
N ILE A 55 -9.68 -4.06 16.25
CA ILE A 55 -9.69 -2.97 15.26
C ILE A 55 -9.66 -3.57 13.86
N PHE A 56 -10.42 -3.00 12.93
CA PHE A 56 -10.57 -3.48 11.56
C PHE A 56 -10.22 -2.43 10.51
N GLY A 57 -9.89 -2.90 9.31
CA GLY A 57 -9.73 -2.10 8.09
C GLY A 57 -8.66 -1.02 8.22
N ASP A 58 -8.96 0.17 7.73
CA ASP A 58 -8.02 1.30 7.73
C ASP A 58 -7.59 1.72 9.13
N ALA A 59 -8.48 1.59 10.12
CA ALA A 59 -8.14 1.84 11.52
C ALA A 59 -7.10 0.85 12.07
N ALA A 60 -7.02 -0.36 11.52
CA ALA A 60 -5.98 -1.35 11.79
C ALA A 60 -4.71 -1.15 10.94
N GLY A 61 -4.67 -0.13 10.08
CA GLY A 61 -3.57 0.12 9.17
C GLY A 61 -3.48 -0.86 8.00
N LEU A 62 -4.61 -1.44 7.59
CA LEU A 62 -4.66 -2.43 6.52
C LEU A 62 -4.72 -1.84 5.10
N CYS A 63 -4.62 -0.51 4.97
CA CYS A 63 -4.48 0.10 3.66
C CYS A 63 -3.21 -0.39 2.96
N LYS A 64 -3.33 -0.84 1.71
CA LYS A 64 -2.18 -1.34 0.92
C LYS A 64 -1.19 -0.20 0.67
N PRO A 65 0.11 -0.39 0.98
CA PRO A 65 1.10 0.67 0.83
C PRO A 65 1.35 1.12 -0.61
N THR A 66 1.04 0.26 -1.59
CA THR A 66 1.29 0.53 -3.01
C THR A 66 0.17 1.30 -3.68
N THR A 67 -1.09 1.00 -3.34
CA THR A 67 -2.28 1.53 -4.05
C THR A 67 -3.19 2.38 -3.18
N GLY A 68 -3.01 2.37 -1.85
CA GLY A 68 -3.94 3.01 -0.92
C GLY A 68 -5.28 2.29 -0.76
N GLY A 69 -5.46 1.11 -1.39
CA GLY A 69 -6.71 0.34 -1.31
C GLY A 69 -6.85 -0.38 0.03
N GLY A 70 -7.95 -0.18 0.75
CA GLY A 70 -8.23 -0.78 2.06
C GLY A 70 -9.43 -1.73 2.09
N ILE A 71 -10.30 -1.71 1.06
CA ILE A 71 -11.57 -2.47 1.04
C ILE A 71 -11.30 -3.99 1.08
N THR A 72 -10.53 -4.51 0.12
CA THR A 72 -10.23 -5.96 0.06
C THR A 72 -9.51 -6.45 1.32
N PRO A 73 -8.42 -5.81 1.79
CA PRO A 73 -7.79 -6.23 3.04
C PRO A 73 -8.72 -6.17 4.26
N GLY A 74 -9.66 -5.21 4.28
CA GLY A 74 -10.67 -5.13 5.33
C GLY A 74 -11.64 -6.31 5.29
N PHE A 75 -12.12 -6.71 4.12
CA PHE A 75 -12.97 -7.89 3.96
C PHE A 75 -12.23 -9.18 4.30
N ASP A 76 -10.98 -9.35 3.82
CA ASP A 76 -10.14 -10.49 4.17
C ASP A 76 -9.96 -10.60 5.70
N GLN A 77 -9.79 -9.47 6.39
CA GLN A 77 -9.73 -9.45 7.85
C GLN A 77 -11.03 -9.92 8.50
N VAL A 78 -12.18 -9.48 7.99
CA VAL A 78 -13.50 -9.94 8.47
C VAL A 78 -13.64 -11.45 8.28
N ASP A 79 -13.35 -11.96 7.10
CA ASP A 79 -13.47 -13.39 6.81
C ASP A 79 -12.56 -14.25 7.70
N MET A 80 -11.34 -13.77 7.96
CA MET A 80 -10.40 -14.44 8.86
C MET A 80 -10.83 -14.43 10.32
N LEU A 81 -11.46 -13.37 10.80
CA LEU A 81 -11.69 -13.18 12.24
C LEU A 81 -13.13 -13.41 12.68
N ALA A 82 -14.13 -13.11 11.85
CA ALA A 82 -15.53 -13.09 12.28
C ALA A 82 -16.00 -14.45 12.86
N PRO A 83 -15.74 -15.62 12.28
CA PRO A 83 -16.19 -16.90 12.85
C PRO A 83 -15.65 -17.14 14.27
N HIS A 84 -14.38 -16.77 14.48
CA HIS A 84 -13.70 -16.93 15.77
C HIS A 84 -14.20 -15.91 16.80
N LEU A 85 -14.46 -14.66 16.37
CA LEU A 85 -14.98 -13.61 17.24
C LEU A 85 -16.41 -13.90 17.68
N VAL A 86 -17.27 -14.41 16.78
CA VAL A 86 -18.62 -14.87 17.14
C VAL A 86 -18.54 -15.93 18.23
N THR A 87 -17.69 -16.95 18.05
CA THR A 87 -17.50 -18.02 19.03
C THR A 87 -16.98 -17.48 20.37
N ALA A 88 -15.99 -16.57 20.34
CA ALA A 88 -15.43 -15.96 21.54
C ALA A 88 -16.49 -15.11 22.28
N THR A 89 -17.32 -14.39 21.55
CA THR A 89 -18.43 -13.60 22.12
C THR A 89 -19.46 -14.49 22.81
N LEU A 90 -19.91 -15.57 22.16
CA LEU A 90 -20.86 -16.52 22.75
C LEU A 90 -20.32 -17.18 24.02
N ARG A 91 -19.00 -17.39 24.10
CA ARG A 91 -18.31 -17.94 25.28
C ARG A 91 -17.95 -16.90 26.34
N ASN A 92 -18.22 -15.62 26.07
CA ASN A 92 -17.76 -14.49 26.87
C ASN A 92 -16.26 -14.49 27.18
N ASP A 93 -15.44 -15.04 26.26
CA ASP A 93 -13.96 -15.05 26.37
C ASP A 93 -13.35 -14.10 25.33
N LEU A 94 -13.39 -12.81 25.66
CA LEU A 94 -12.84 -11.72 24.86
C LEU A 94 -11.59 -11.13 25.52
N SER A 95 -10.87 -11.93 26.29
CA SER A 95 -9.60 -11.52 26.89
C SER A 95 -8.55 -11.18 25.84
N ALA A 96 -7.66 -10.23 26.14
CA ALA A 96 -6.57 -9.85 25.24
C ALA A 96 -5.71 -11.07 24.83
N THR A 97 -5.52 -12.05 25.75
CA THR A 97 -4.79 -13.29 25.49
C THR A 97 -5.48 -14.17 24.46
N HIS A 98 -6.83 -14.27 24.54
CA HIS A 98 -7.61 -15.03 23.56
C HIS A 98 -7.65 -14.32 22.20
N LEU A 99 -7.95 -13.00 22.22
CA LEU A 99 -7.98 -12.18 21.02
C LEU A 99 -6.63 -12.15 20.27
N LYS A 100 -5.50 -12.21 20.97
CA LYS A 100 -4.16 -12.39 20.37
C LYS A 100 -4.09 -13.64 19.49
N LYS A 101 -4.67 -14.75 19.94
CA LYS A 101 -4.70 -16.01 19.17
C LYS A 101 -5.59 -15.89 17.95
N ILE A 102 -6.77 -15.28 18.11
CA ILE A 102 -7.73 -15.04 17.03
C ILE A 102 -7.13 -14.13 15.95
N CYS A 103 -6.44 -13.06 16.33
CA CYS A 103 -5.86 -12.09 15.40
C CYS A 103 -4.56 -12.54 14.71
N LYS A 104 -4.00 -13.69 15.12
CA LYS A 104 -2.73 -14.21 14.55
C LYS A 104 -2.72 -14.35 13.02
N PRO A 105 -3.78 -14.79 12.32
CA PRO A 105 -3.79 -14.87 10.85
C PRO A 105 -3.54 -13.52 10.16
N VAL A 106 -4.00 -12.42 10.74
CA VAL A 106 -3.82 -11.06 10.21
C VAL A 106 -2.35 -10.63 10.19
N GLU A 107 -1.49 -11.25 11.03
CA GLU A 107 -0.04 -11.01 11.00
C GLU A 107 0.61 -11.41 9.66
N LYS A 108 0.02 -12.34 8.91
CA LYS A 108 0.49 -12.69 7.56
C LYS A 108 0.26 -11.52 6.60
N VAL A 109 -0.92 -10.93 6.62
CA VAL A 109 -1.27 -9.74 5.82
C VAL A 109 -0.32 -8.59 6.16
N ARG A 110 -0.05 -8.37 7.45
CA ARG A 110 0.92 -7.37 7.91
C ARG A 110 2.29 -7.55 7.27
N LYS A 111 2.83 -8.78 7.26
CA LYS A 111 4.13 -9.07 6.66
C LYS A 111 4.15 -8.82 5.16
N GLU A 112 3.06 -9.15 4.46
CA GLU A 112 2.91 -8.89 3.04
C GLU A 112 2.88 -7.37 2.76
N HIS A 113 2.14 -6.60 3.55
CA HIS A 113 2.13 -5.14 3.46
C HIS A 113 3.51 -4.51 3.75
N GLN A 114 4.25 -5.02 4.73
CA GLN A 114 5.62 -4.55 5.00
C GLN A 114 6.55 -4.80 3.80
N ARG A 115 6.46 -5.97 3.17
CA ARG A 115 7.22 -6.28 1.95
C ARG A 115 6.82 -5.39 0.77
N ALA A 116 5.52 -5.19 0.57
CA ALA A 116 5.01 -4.31 -0.47
C ALA A 116 5.46 -2.85 -0.25
N ARG A 117 5.51 -2.39 1.01
CA ARG A 117 6.06 -1.07 1.36
C ARG A 117 7.53 -0.95 0.98
N ILE A 118 8.35 -1.93 1.31
CA ILE A 118 9.77 -1.94 0.93
C ILE A 118 9.91 -1.85 -0.59
N LEU A 119 9.12 -2.62 -1.36
CA LEU A 119 9.15 -2.55 -2.82
C LEU A 119 8.74 -1.17 -3.34
N ARG A 120 7.66 -0.58 -2.79
CA ARG A 120 7.26 0.79 -3.15
C ARG A 120 8.38 1.80 -2.87
N ASP A 121 8.99 1.73 -1.70
CA ASP A 121 10.02 2.65 -1.27
C ASP A 121 11.28 2.51 -2.16
N LEU A 122 11.62 1.29 -2.59
CA LEU A 122 12.73 1.03 -3.50
C LEU A 122 12.48 1.53 -4.93
N PHE A 123 11.26 1.38 -5.46
CA PHE A 123 10.99 1.60 -6.89
C PHE A 123 10.25 2.90 -7.19
N VAL A 124 9.74 3.60 -6.16
CA VAL A 124 8.95 4.81 -6.36
C VAL A 124 9.38 5.93 -5.41
N SER A 125 9.32 5.71 -4.09
CA SER A 125 9.46 6.82 -3.14
C SER A 125 10.90 7.35 -3.00
N SER A 126 11.91 6.58 -3.39
CA SER A 126 13.32 6.97 -3.35
C SER A 126 13.83 7.52 -4.68
N CYS A 127 13.00 7.53 -5.73
CA CYS A 127 13.38 7.99 -7.06
C CYS A 127 13.04 9.47 -7.23
N ASP A 128 13.87 10.19 -7.98
CA ASP A 128 13.53 11.48 -8.56
C ASP A 128 12.70 11.32 -9.86
N ASP A 129 12.30 12.43 -10.47
CA ASP A 129 11.43 12.41 -11.65
C ASP A 129 12.11 11.73 -12.85
N ASP A 130 13.43 11.97 -13.08
CA ASP A 130 14.19 11.36 -14.18
C ASP A 130 14.34 9.83 -13.98
N GLU A 131 14.55 9.41 -12.74
CA GLU A 131 14.62 7.99 -12.37
C GLU A 131 13.24 7.31 -12.53
N LEU A 132 12.15 8.01 -12.22
CA LEU A 132 10.80 7.53 -12.43
C LEU A 132 10.51 7.38 -13.93
N ASP A 133 10.84 8.37 -14.76
CA ASP A 133 10.66 8.31 -16.21
C ASP A 133 11.43 7.12 -16.80
N THR A 134 12.70 6.94 -16.43
CA THR A 134 13.51 5.78 -16.81
C THR A 134 12.85 4.46 -16.38
N THR A 135 12.27 4.44 -15.16
CA THR A 135 11.57 3.26 -14.64
C THR A 135 10.33 2.94 -15.46
N PHE A 136 9.54 3.96 -15.81
CA PHE A 136 8.35 3.79 -16.65
C PHE A 136 8.70 3.34 -18.09
N GLU A 137 9.80 3.83 -18.66
CA GLU A 137 10.31 3.32 -19.95
C GLU A 137 10.65 1.81 -19.89
N ILE A 138 11.23 1.35 -18.78
CA ILE A 138 11.46 -0.08 -18.56
C ILE A 138 10.15 -0.84 -18.45
N PHE A 139 9.16 -0.31 -17.69
CA PHE A 139 7.85 -0.91 -17.58
C PHE A 139 7.08 -0.98 -18.90
N ALA A 140 7.33 -0.05 -19.83
CA ALA A 140 6.69 -0.02 -21.15
C ALA A 140 7.26 -1.06 -22.14
N ARG A 141 8.36 -1.75 -21.82
CA ARG A 141 8.92 -2.79 -22.69
C ARG A 141 7.98 -3.99 -22.80
N SER A 142 7.91 -4.57 -23.99
CA SER A 142 7.00 -5.69 -24.30
C SER A 142 7.17 -6.89 -23.38
N GLU A 143 8.41 -7.25 -23.03
CA GLU A 143 8.72 -8.36 -22.13
C GLU A 143 8.24 -8.08 -20.69
N VAL A 144 8.34 -6.82 -20.23
CA VAL A 144 7.86 -6.42 -18.91
C VAL A 144 6.35 -6.37 -18.86
N VAL A 145 5.72 -5.81 -19.90
CA VAL A 145 4.25 -5.79 -20.04
C VAL A 145 3.70 -7.23 -20.06
N SER A 146 4.35 -8.14 -20.79
CA SER A 146 3.97 -9.56 -20.82
C SER A 146 4.05 -10.20 -19.44
N LEU A 147 5.14 -9.92 -18.70
CA LEU A 147 5.31 -10.41 -17.33
C LEU A 147 4.25 -9.85 -16.37
N ILE A 148 3.93 -8.55 -16.49
CA ILE A 148 2.86 -7.93 -15.70
C ILE A 148 1.52 -8.60 -15.99
N ASN A 149 1.21 -8.87 -17.26
CA ASN A 149 -0.04 -9.52 -17.65
C ASN A 149 -0.10 -10.99 -17.20
N GLU A 150 1.04 -11.67 -17.10
CA GLU A 150 1.12 -13.07 -16.64
C GLU A 150 0.95 -13.21 -15.13
N VAL A 151 1.66 -12.39 -14.34
CA VAL A 151 1.76 -12.57 -12.87
C VAL A 151 1.32 -11.37 -12.06
N GLY A 152 0.94 -10.27 -12.71
CA GLY A 152 0.53 -9.04 -12.05
C GLY A 152 -0.81 -9.21 -11.33
N ASP A 153 -0.81 -8.93 -10.04
CA ASP A 153 -2.01 -8.87 -9.21
C ASP A 153 -1.92 -7.60 -8.34
N ILE A 154 -2.84 -6.67 -8.55
CA ILE A 154 -2.90 -5.41 -7.80
C ILE A 154 -3.14 -5.65 -6.29
N GLU A 155 -3.78 -6.78 -5.96
CA GLU A 155 -4.01 -7.17 -4.57
C GLU A 155 -2.75 -7.79 -3.94
N LYS A 156 -1.89 -8.41 -4.77
CA LYS A 156 -0.69 -9.14 -4.31
C LYS A 156 0.54 -8.74 -5.12
N PRO A 157 1.07 -7.52 -4.96
CA PRO A 157 2.16 -7.00 -5.79
C PRO A 157 3.52 -7.69 -5.54
N VAL A 158 3.70 -8.37 -4.41
CA VAL A 158 4.98 -8.98 -4.02
C VAL A 158 5.47 -10.04 -5.02
N PRO A 159 4.65 -10.98 -5.51
CA PRO A 159 5.09 -11.96 -6.52
C PRO A 159 5.60 -11.29 -7.80
N LEU A 160 4.90 -10.27 -8.31
CA LEU A 160 5.35 -9.50 -9.47
C LEU A 160 6.69 -8.82 -9.18
N GLY A 161 6.83 -8.16 -8.03
CA GLY A 161 8.08 -7.50 -7.65
C GLY A 161 9.26 -8.47 -7.61
N ILE A 162 9.08 -9.68 -7.07
CA ILE A 162 10.12 -10.73 -7.06
C ILE A 162 10.48 -11.16 -8.48
N ARG A 163 9.49 -11.35 -9.36
CA ARG A 163 9.72 -11.73 -10.76
C ARG A 163 10.46 -10.63 -11.52
N LEU A 164 10.08 -9.37 -11.35
CA LEU A 164 10.79 -8.23 -11.95
C LEU A 164 12.27 -8.19 -11.51
N LEU A 165 12.54 -8.35 -10.21
CA LEU A 165 13.90 -8.41 -9.68
C LEU A 165 14.70 -9.60 -10.23
N LYS A 166 14.06 -10.74 -10.48
CA LYS A 166 14.71 -11.94 -10.98
C LYS A 166 15.00 -11.85 -12.47
N ASP A 167 14.01 -11.43 -13.27
CA ASP A 167 14.01 -11.61 -14.72
C ASP A 167 14.48 -10.35 -15.46
N ILE A 168 14.40 -9.16 -14.85
CA ILE A 168 14.76 -7.87 -15.46
C ILE A 168 16.00 -7.28 -14.74
N PRO A 169 17.18 -7.26 -15.42
CA PRO A 169 18.44 -6.84 -14.79
C PRO A 169 18.44 -5.40 -14.26
N GLU A 170 17.71 -4.51 -14.92
CA GLU A 170 17.60 -3.10 -14.53
C GLU A 170 16.97 -2.94 -13.14
N PHE A 171 15.91 -3.69 -12.83
CA PHE A 171 15.29 -3.67 -11.51
C PHE A 171 16.23 -4.17 -10.40
N ARG A 172 17.12 -5.13 -10.72
CA ARG A 172 18.15 -5.57 -9.76
C ARG A 172 19.16 -4.47 -9.45
N ARG A 173 19.59 -3.72 -10.46
CA ARG A 173 20.54 -2.60 -10.27
C ARG A 173 19.89 -1.49 -9.45
N MET A 174 18.63 -1.14 -9.73
CA MET A 174 17.86 -0.17 -8.96
C MET A 174 17.72 -0.59 -7.51
N ALA A 175 17.35 -1.85 -7.25
CA ALA A 175 17.21 -2.38 -5.90
C ALA A 175 18.55 -2.35 -5.12
N ILE A 176 19.67 -2.66 -5.76
CA ILE A 176 21.01 -2.59 -5.14
C ILE A 176 21.33 -1.14 -4.77
N ARG A 177 21.13 -0.19 -5.70
CA ARG A 177 21.36 1.24 -5.45
C ARG A 177 20.52 1.78 -4.29
N ALA A 178 19.22 1.47 -4.30
CA ALA A 178 18.30 1.91 -3.26
C ALA A 178 18.63 1.29 -1.89
N THR A 179 19.02 0.00 -1.85
CA THR A 179 19.47 -0.65 -0.61
C THR A 179 20.76 0.00 -0.10
N TRP A 180 21.70 0.31 -0.99
CA TRP A 180 22.94 1.02 -0.61
C TRP A 180 22.63 2.41 -0.06
N ALA A 181 21.77 3.19 -0.69
CA ALA A 181 21.37 4.52 -0.21
C ALA A 181 20.70 4.47 1.19
N LEU A 182 19.90 3.42 1.46
CA LEU A 182 19.28 3.21 2.79
C LEU A 182 20.29 2.81 3.89
N LEU A 183 21.43 2.24 3.51
CA LEU A 183 22.47 1.84 4.47
C LEU A 183 23.53 2.93 4.73
N THR A 184 23.66 3.90 3.83
CA THR A 184 24.72 4.91 3.85
C THR A 184 24.23 6.33 4.15
N GLY A 185 22.93 6.58 4.14
CA GLY A 185 22.28 7.86 4.49
C GLY A 185 21.65 7.82 5.84
#